data_dfd68c95865703f756acde13d6888f27
#
_entry.id   dfd68c95865703f756acde13d6888f27
#
_cell.length_a   1.000
_cell.length_b   1.000
_cell.length_c   1.000
_cell.angle_alpha   90.00
_cell.angle_beta   90.00
_cell.angle_gamma   90.00
#
_symmetry.space_group_name_H-M   'P 1'
#
loop_
_entity.id
_entity.type
_entity.pdbx_description
1 polymer ?
#
loop_
_entity_poly.entity_id
_entity_poly.type
_entity_poly.pdbx_seq_one_letter_code
_entity_poly.pdbx_strand_id
1 'polypeptide(L)'
;GGNDFKYTLDWVSCFALAVNEENASFGRVVTAPTNGAAGVIPAVLQYFIAFCNGDHADKIMQFLLTAAEIGSIFKKGATLSAAMGGCQAEIGVSSAMAAAGLTESMGGTQRQVLMAAEIAMEHHLGLTCDPIGGLVQVPCIERNTMGAIKAITASQLALQSTPDYAK
;
A
#
# COMPACT_ATOMS: atom_id res chain seq x y z
N GLY A 1 -24.65 -7.24 10.34
CA GLY A 1 -23.23 -7.24 10.24
C GLY A 1 -22.75 -5.82 10.09
N GLY A 2 -22.15 -5.27 11.11
CA GLY A 2 -21.62 -3.93 11.06
C GLY A 2 -20.22 -3.91 10.46
N ASN A 3 -19.72 -2.73 10.15
CA ASN A 3 -18.33 -2.46 9.80
C ASN A 3 -17.43 -2.65 11.06
N ASP A 4 -17.49 -3.83 11.68
CA ASP A 4 -16.60 -4.15 12.78
C ASP A 4 -15.16 -4.35 12.25
N PHE A 5 -14.20 -4.29 13.14
CA PHE A 5 -12.78 -4.36 12.80
C PHE A 5 -12.44 -5.66 12.05
N LYS A 6 -12.97 -6.80 12.50
CA LYS A 6 -12.75 -8.08 11.84
C LYS A 6 -13.29 -8.09 10.41
N TYR A 7 -14.50 -7.60 10.22
CA TYR A 7 -15.14 -7.52 8.92
C TYR A 7 -14.30 -6.68 7.93
N THR A 8 -13.82 -5.53 8.37
CA THR A 8 -12.97 -4.66 7.56
C THR A 8 -11.65 -5.34 7.21
N LEU A 9 -11.00 -6.00 8.19
CA LEU A 9 -9.76 -6.77 7.97
C LEU A 9 -9.94 -7.88 6.93
N ASP A 10 -11.02 -8.66 7.06
CA ASP A 10 -11.31 -9.77 6.15
C ASP A 10 -11.48 -9.25 4.71
N TRP A 11 -12.18 -8.13 4.52
CA TRP A 11 -12.36 -7.53 3.21
C TRP A 11 -11.07 -6.96 2.61
N VAL A 12 -10.31 -6.21 3.38
CA VAL A 12 -9.01 -5.67 2.90
C VAL A 12 -8.06 -6.80 2.50
N SER A 13 -8.01 -7.86 3.29
CA SER A 13 -7.23 -9.06 2.96
C SER A 13 -7.74 -9.72 1.68
N CYS A 14 -9.05 -9.87 1.54
CA CYS A 14 -9.67 -10.42 0.34
C CYS A 14 -9.31 -9.60 -0.91
N PHE A 15 -9.39 -8.28 -0.84
CA PHE A 15 -9.03 -7.41 -1.98
C PHE A 15 -7.55 -7.58 -2.40
N ALA A 16 -6.64 -7.63 -1.43
CA ALA A 16 -5.23 -7.83 -1.72
C ALA A 16 -4.95 -9.21 -2.33
N LEU A 17 -5.53 -10.26 -1.76
CA LEU A 17 -5.36 -11.64 -2.24
C LEU A 17 -5.96 -11.85 -3.62
N ALA A 18 -7.12 -11.26 -3.92
CA ALA A 18 -7.76 -11.37 -5.24
C ALA A 18 -6.86 -10.84 -6.36
N VAL A 19 -6.15 -9.74 -6.14
CA VAL A 19 -5.19 -9.20 -7.12
C VAL A 19 -4.02 -10.17 -7.32
N ASN A 20 -3.53 -10.78 -6.23
CA ASN A 20 -2.44 -11.74 -6.32
C ASN A 20 -2.86 -13.04 -7.01
N GLU A 21 -4.09 -13.51 -6.81
CA GLU A 21 -4.64 -14.65 -7.53
C GLU A 21 -4.73 -14.37 -9.03
N GLU A 22 -5.23 -13.19 -9.42
CA GLU A 22 -5.28 -12.75 -10.80
C GLU A 22 -3.87 -12.71 -11.42
N ASN A 23 -2.88 -12.17 -10.68
CA ASN A 23 -1.49 -12.13 -11.13
C ASN A 23 -0.91 -13.55 -11.29
N ALA A 24 -1.19 -14.46 -10.35
CA ALA A 24 -0.74 -15.85 -10.41
C ALA A 24 -1.39 -16.64 -11.56
N SER A 25 -2.59 -16.26 -11.96
CA SER A 25 -3.33 -16.84 -13.09
C SER A 25 -2.93 -16.24 -14.45
N PHE A 26 -1.84 -15.48 -14.51
CA PHE A 26 -1.42 -14.73 -15.70
C PHE A 26 -2.44 -13.71 -16.20
N GLY A 27 -3.32 -13.26 -15.33
CA GLY A 27 -4.26 -12.19 -15.62
C GLY A 27 -3.56 -10.83 -15.71
N ARG A 28 -4.32 -9.83 -16.10
CA ARG A 28 -3.80 -8.47 -16.24
C ARG A 28 -3.95 -7.72 -14.92
N VAL A 29 -2.83 -7.33 -14.32
CA VAL A 29 -2.78 -6.49 -13.12
C VAL A 29 -1.96 -5.22 -13.38
N VAL A 30 -2.27 -4.16 -12.63
CA VAL A 30 -1.43 -2.94 -12.62
C VAL A 30 -0.29 -3.16 -11.64
N THR A 31 0.94 -3.01 -12.13
CA THR A 31 2.15 -3.21 -11.33
C THR A 31 2.57 -1.92 -10.67
N ALA A 32 2.69 -1.92 -9.32
CA ALA A 32 3.20 -0.77 -8.59
C ALA A 32 3.71 -1.16 -7.17
N PRO A 33 5.03 -1.12 -6.90
CA PRO A 33 6.12 -0.91 -7.86
C PRO A 33 6.48 -2.16 -8.65
N THR A 34 6.08 -3.35 -8.21
CA THR A 34 6.35 -4.65 -8.83
C THR A 34 5.10 -5.51 -8.88
N ASN A 35 5.11 -6.60 -9.66
CA ASN A 35 3.99 -7.55 -9.70
C ASN A 35 3.75 -8.22 -8.34
N GLY A 36 4.82 -8.51 -7.59
CA GLY A 36 4.71 -9.12 -6.27
C GLY A 36 4.00 -8.26 -5.23
N ALA A 37 3.97 -6.94 -5.44
CA ALA A 37 3.32 -5.96 -4.56
C ALA A 37 2.03 -5.35 -5.16
N ALA A 38 1.53 -5.90 -6.25
CA ALA A 38 0.40 -5.35 -7.00
C ALA A 38 -0.92 -5.31 -6.22
N GLY A 39 -1.06 -6.09 -5.14
CA GLY A 39 -2.27 -6.18 -4.34
C GLY A 39 -2.47 -5.04 -3.33
N VAL A 40 -1.41 -4.36 -2.91
CA VAL A 40 -1.48 -3.38 -1.81
C VAL A 40 -2.31 -2.14 -2.16
N ILE A 41 -1.95 -1.45 -3.23
CA ILE A 41 -2.59 -0.19 -3.64
C ILE A 41 -4.07 -0.39 -3.98
N PRO A 42 -4.46 -1.39 -4.80
CA PRO A 42 -5.87 -1.62 -5.08
C PRO A 42 -6.68 -2.01 -3.84
N ALA A 43 -6.10 -2.77 -2.90
CA ALA A 43 -6.79 -3.13 -1.65
C ALA A 43 -7.09 -1.91 -0.79
N VAL A 44 -6.13 -0.98 -0.65
CA VAL A 44 -6.33 0.27 0.11
C VAL A 44 -7.30 1.20 -0.60
N LEU A 45 -7.22 1.30 -1.93
CA LEU A 45 -8.18 2.08 -2.72
C LEU A 45 -9.60 1.52 -2.58
N GLN A 46 -9.76 0.20 -2.64
CA GLN A 46 -11.06 -0.44 -2.47
C GLN A 46 -11.59 -0.27 -1.04
N TYR A 47 -10.70 -0.30 -0.02
CA TYR A 47 -11.06 0.07 1.34
C TYR A 47 -11.59 1.51 1.41
N PHE A 48 -10.93 2.46 0.78
CA PHE A 48 -11.37 3.85 0.73
C PHE A 48 -12.76 3.99 0.10
N ILE A 49 -12.99 3.33 -1.04
CA ILE A 49 -14.28 3.33 -1.73
C ILE A 49 -15.39 2.70 -0.87
N ALA A 50 -15.13 1.51 -0.33
CA ALA A 50 -16.17 0.71 0.31
C ALA A 50 -16.48 1.14 1.76
N PHE A 51 -15.48 1.65 2.49
CA PHE A 51 -15.59 1.91 3.94
C PHE A 51 -15.44 3.39 4.32
N CYS A 52 -14.91 4.24 3.44
CA CYS A 52 -14.68 5.65 3.73
C CYS A 52 -15.55 6.61 2.88
N ASN A 53 -16.58 6.09 2.22
CA ASN A 53 -17.41 6.86 1.28
C ASN A 53 -16.58 7.52 0.15
N GLY A 54 -15.55 6.83 -0.31
CA GLY A 54 -14.59 7.32 -1.30
C GLY A 54 -15.01 7.14 -2.76
N ASP A 55 -16.26 6.77 -3.05
CA ASP A 55 -16.74 6.53 -4.43
C ASP A 55 -17.00 7.86 -5.17
N HIS A 56 -15.94 8.64 -5.34
CA HIS A 56 -15.94 9.89 -6.09
C HIS A 56 -14.74 9.89 -7.04
N ALA A 57 -14.96 10.10 -8.32
CA ALA A 57 -13.94 10.00 -9.36
C ALA A 57 -12.73 10.91 -9.12
N ASP A 58 -12.95 12.12 -8.65
CA ASP A 58 -11.90 13.09 -8.30
C ASP A 58 -11.04 12.60 -7.11
N LYS A 59 -11.66 11.99 -6.09
CA LYS A 59 -10.95 11.42 -4.94
C LYS A 59 -10.13 10.19 -5.31
N ILE A 60 -10.66 9.34 -6.16
CA ILE A 60 -9.96 8.18 -6.71
C ILE A 60 -8.74 8.64 -7.53
N MET A 61 -8.93 9.66 -8.38
CA MET A 61 -7.84 10.25 -9.15
C MET A 61 -6.77 10.86 -8.24
N GLN A 62 -7.16 11.60 -7.21
CA GLN A 62 -6.25 12.18 -6.22
C GLN A 62 -5.43 11.09 -5.52
N PHE A 63 -6.09 10.00 -5.07
CA PHE A 63 -5.41 8.83 -4.50
C PHE A 63 -4.33 8.30 -5.43
N LEU A 64 -4.68 8.01 -6.68
CA LEU A 64 -3.78 7.41 -7.65
C LEU A 64 -2.60 8.32 -8.03
N LEU A 65 -2.85 9.63 -8.20
CA LEU A 65 -1.79 10.59 -8.52
C LEU A 65 -0.80 10.75 -7.37
N THR A 66 -1.29 10.84 -6.13
CA THR A 66 -0.43 10.93 -4.94
C THR A 66 0.39 9.65 -4.75
N ALA A 67 -0.23 8.48 -4.90
CA ALA A 67 0.48 7.21 -4.85
C ALA A 67 1.57 7.14 -5.93
N ALA A 68 1.28 7.58 -7.16
CA ALA A 68 2.24 7.59 -8.26
C ALA A 68 3.41 8.54 -7.99
N GLU A 69 3.17 9.72 -7.40
CA GLU A 69 4.25 10.67 -7.05
C GLU A 69 5.19 10.09 -5.99
N ILE A 70 4.65 9.50 -4.92
CA ILE A 70 5.48 8.80 -3.93
C ILE A 70 6.27 7.66 -4.57
N GLY A 71 5.64 6.87 -5.44
CA GLY A 71 6.34 5.82 -6.19
C GLY A 71 7.47 6.36 -7.06
N SER A 72 7.30 7.54 -7.65
CA SER A 72 8.33 8.19 -8.46
C SER A 72 9.56 8.57 -7.65
N ILE A 73 9.39 8.99 -6.40
CA ILE A 73 10.49 9.31 -5.48
C ILE A 73 11.32 8.04 -5.22
N PHE A 74 10.67 6.94 -4.87
CA PHE A 74 11.35 5.66 -4.67
C PHE A 74 12.04 5.14 -5.93
N LYS A 75 11.39 5.27 -7.09
CA LYS A 75 11.98 4.87 -8.37
C LYS A 75 13.27 5.63 -8.70
N LYS A 76 13.35 6.91 -8.34
CA LYS A 76 14.53 7.75 -8.58
C LYS A 76 15.64 7.54 -7.53
N GLY A 77 15.28 7.27 -6.28
CA GLY A 77 16.19 7.23 -5.14
C GLY A 77 16.59 5.85 -4.63
N ALA A 78 15.91 4.79 -5.07
CA ALA A 78 16.12 3.44 -4.55
C ALA A 78 16.03 2.38 -5.65
N THR A 79 16.38 1.13 -5.30
CA THR A 79 16.17 -0.01 -6.20
C THR A 79 14.70 -0.47 -6.12
N LEU A 80 14.16 -0.89 -7.27
CA LEU A 80 12.86 -1.60 -7.35
C LEU A 80 13.03 -3.12 -7.45
N SER A 81 14.26 -3.61 -7.41
CA SER A 81 14.55 -5.03 -7.51
C SER A 81 14.36 -5.74 -6.16
N ALA A 82 13.46 -6.73 -6.10
CA ALA A 82 13.30 -7.59 -4.94
C ALA A 82 14.58 -8.36 -4.60
N ALA A 83 15.37 -8.74 -5.61
CA ALA A 83 16.63 -9.43 -5.43
C ALA A 83 17.69 -8.56 -4.74
N MET A 84 17.64 -7.25 -4.95
CA MET A 84 18.59 -6.29 -4.36
C MET A 84 18.07 -5.65 -3.07
N GLY A 85 16.78 -5.30 -3.05
CA GLY A 85 16.18 -4.53 -1.97
C GLY A 85 15.30 -5.33 -1.01
N GLY A 86 14.96 -6.57 -1.34
CA GLY A 86 14.02 -7.39 -0.58
C GLY A 86 12.57 -6.91 -0.71
N CYS A 87 11.69 -7.54 0.05
CA CYS A 87 10.27 -7.15 0.09
C CYS A 87 10.04 -5.76 0.71
N GLN A 88 11.01 -5.18 1.40
CA GLN A 88 10.93 -3.78 1.81
C GLN A 88 10.86 -2.83 0.60
N ALA A 89 11.55 -3.15 -0.50
CA ALA A 89 11.52 -2.39 -1.74
C ALA A 89 10.26 -2.61 -2.57
N GLU A 90 9.54 -3.69 -2.34
CA GLU A 90 8.28 -4.01 -3.04
C GLU A 90 7.06 -3.64 -2.18
N ILE A 91 6.81 -4.40 -1.12
CA ILE A 91 5.66 -4.23 -0.23
C ILE A 91 5.78 -2.93 0.57
N GLY A 92 7.00 -2.59 1.05
CA GLY A 92 7.22 -1.35 1.78
C GLY A 92 6.93 -0.11 0.94
N VAL A 93 7.41 -0.09 -0.29
CA VAL A 93 7.15 1.02 -1.24
C VAL A 93 5.68 1.08 -1.62
N SER A 94 5.06 -0.06 -1.95
CA SER A 94 3.63 -0.11 -2.28
C SER A 94 2.76 0.36 -1.11
N SER A 95 3.11 -0.03 0.12
CA SER A 95 2.43 0.42 1.34
C SER A 95 2.59 1.93 1.57
N ALA A 96 3.79 2.49 1.37
CA ALA A 96 4.03 3.92 1.46
C ALA A 96 3.21 4.72 0.42
N MET A 97 3.17 4.23 -0.82
CA MET A 97 2.35 4.79 -1.90
C MET A 97 0.87 4.81 -1.53
N ALA A 98 0.36 3.69 -1.05
CA ALA A 98 -1.05 3.54 -0.66
C ALA A 98 -1.41 4.39 0.56
N ALA A 99 -0.53 4.46 1.57
CA ALA A 99 -0.74 5.28 2.75
C ALA A 99 -0.83 6.77 2.41
N ALA A 100 0.07 7.25 1.54
CA ALA A 100 0.04 8.62 1.05
C ALA A 100 -1.24 8.93 0.28
N GLY A 101 -1.60 8.07 -0.67
CA GLY A 101 -2.82 8.22 -1.48
C GLY A 101 -4.08 8.27 -0.61
N LEU A 102 -4.19 7.39 0.37
CA LEU A 102 -5.31 7.36 1.30
C LEU A 102 -5.37 8.63 2.14
N THR A 103 -4.23 9.07 2.70
CA THR A 103 -4.15 10.28 3.53
C THR A 103 -4.58 11.53 2.77
N GLU A 104 -4.11 11.69 1.54
CA GLU A 104 -4.49 12.80 0.65
C GLU A 104 -6.00 12.78 0.38
N SER A 105 -6.54 11.62 -0.03
CA SER A 105 -7.97 11.48 -0.36
C SER A 105 -8.89 11.70 0.84
N MET A 106 -8.41 11.44 2.04
CA MET A 106 -9.11 11.73 3.29
C MET A 106 -8.94 13.17 3.78
N GLY A 107 -8.28 14.03 3.01
CA GLY A 107 -8.13 15.47 3.31
C GLY A 107 -6.93 15.80 4.19
N GLY A 108 -5.94 14.92 4.27
CA GLY A 108 -4.69 15.20 4.98
C GLY A 108 -3.89 16.33 4.34
N THR A 109 -3.10 17.01 5.15
CA THR A 109 -2.13 18.00 4.67
C THR A 109 -0.95 17.34 3.98
N GLN A 110 -0.19 18.07 3.16
CA GLN A 110 1.02 17.56 2.51
C GLN A 110 2.01 16.93 3.50
N ARG A 111 2.18 17.52 4.69
CA ARG A 111 3.03 16.97 5.73
C ARG A 111 2.51 15.64 6.27
N GLN A 112 1.19 15.53 6.46
CA GLN A 112 0.57 14.27 6.88
C GLN A 112 0.68 13.19 5.80
N VAL A 113 0.58 13.55 4.52
CA VAL A 113 0.78 12.64 3.39
C VAL A 113 2.20 12.06 3.39
N LEU A 114 3.22 12.92 3.54
CA LEU A 114 4.61 12.47 3.63
C LEU A 114 4.86 11.64 4.89
N MET A 115 4.32 12.05 6.03
CA MET A 115 4.40 11.29 7.29
C MET A 115 3.76 9.89 7.14
N ALA A 116 2.61 9.77 6.50
CA ALA A 116 1.97 8.48 6.28
C ALA A 116 2.85 7.55 5.42
N ALA A 117 3.45 8.08 4.35
CA ALA A 117 4.39 7.33 3.52
C ALA A 117 5.61 6.86 4.32
N GLU A 118 6.18 7.74 5.15
CA GLU A 118 7.33 7.43 6.01
C GLU A 118 6.98 6.35 7.03
N ILE A 119 5.88 6.51 7.78
CA ILE A 119 5.42 5.52 8.77
C ILE A 119 5.23 4.15 8.10
N ALA A 120 4.56 4.10 6.96
CA ALA A 120 4.35 2.85 6.25
C ALA A 120 5.67 2.21 5.80
N MET A 121 6.60 3.00 5.28
CA MET A 121 7.90 2.49 4.81
C MET A 121 8.77 2.00 5.97
N GLU A 122 8.91 2.78 7.06
CA GLU A 122 9.77 2.42 8.19
C GLU A 122 9.36 1.10 8.84
N HIS A 123 8.07 0.77 8.86
CA HIS A 123 7.56 -0.49 9.40
C HIS A 123 7.74 -1.70 8.46
N HIS A 124 8.36 -1.49 7.30
CA HIS A 124 8.76 -2.56 6.38
C HIS A 124 10.30 -2.70 6.27
N LEU A 125 11.08 -1.83 6.92
CA LEU A 125 12.54 -1.91 6.89
C LEU A 125 13.01 -3.23 7.51
N GLY A 126 13.97 -3.86 6.86
CA GLY A 126 14.48 -5.17 7.24
C GLY A 126 13.68 -6.35 6.68
N LEU A 127 12.60 -6.12 5.94
CA LEU A 127 11.84 -7.18 5.31
C LEU A 127 12.59 -7.72 4.10
N THR A 128 13.20 -8.90 4.26
CA THR A 128 13.96 -9.58 3.22
C THR A 128 13.05 -10.33 2.24
N CYS A 129 13.61 -10.76 1.12
CA CYS A 129 12.97 -11.67 0.17
C CYS A 129 13.94 -12.78 -0.18
N ASP A 130 13.57 -14.02 0.17
CA ASP A 130 14.32 -15.24 -0.16
C ASP A 130 13.43 -16.19 -0.96
N PRO A 131 13.19 -15.92 -2.25
CA PRO A 131 12.33 -16.78 -3.07
C PRO A 131 13.02 -18.10 -3.35
N ILE A 132 12.43 -19.19 -2.93
CA ILE A 132 12.90 -20.54 -3.26
C ILE A 132 12.75 -20.76 -4.78
N GLY A 133 13.87 -21.01 -5.45
CA GLY A 133 13.88 -21.18 -6.90
C GLY A 133 13.50 -19.91 -7.71
N GLY A 134 13.56 -18.74 -7.11
CA GLY A 134 13.22 -17.46 -7.76
C GLY A 134 11.72 -17.24 -7.97
N LEU A 135 10.86 -18.08 -7.39
CA LEU A 135 9.41 -17.99 -7.55
C LEU A 135 8.78 -17.16 -6.44
N VAL A 136 7.71 -16.43 -6.78
CA VAL A 136 6.85 -15.77 -5.79
C VAL A 136 6.18 -16.85 -4.95
N GLN A 137 6.42 -16.82 -3.65
CA GLN A 137 5.92 -17.80 -2.68
C GLN A 137 4.79 -17.22 -1.84
N VAL A 138 4.09 -18.08 -1.10
CA VAL A 138 3.00 -17.70 -0.18
C VAL A 138 3.35 -16.51 0.72
N PRO A 139 4.55 -16.39 1.34
CA PRO A 139 4.89 -15.22 2.15
C PRO A 139 4.80 -13.90 1.38
N CYS A 140 5.18 -13.86 0.11
CA CYS A 140 5.07 -12.65 -0.71
C CYS A 140 3.61 -12.26 -0.96
N ILE A 141 2.72 -13.24 -1.10
CA ILE A 141 1.29 -13.04 -1.29
C ILE A 141 0.67 -12.48 0.00
N GLU A 142 0.90 -13.11 1.14
CA GLU A 142 0.41 -12.67 2.45
C GLU A 142 0.90 -11.25 2.81
N ARG A 143 2.14 -10.90 2.44
CA ARG A 143 2.71 -9.58 2.68
C ARG A 143 1.91 -8.45 2.03
N ASN A 144 1.15 -8.71 0.96
CA ASN A 144 0.26 -7.71 0.38
C ASN A 144 -0.88 -7.35 1.34
N THR A 145 -1.44 -8.31 2.06
CA THR A 145 -2.46 -8.03 3.08
C THR A 145 -1.88 -7.19 4.21
N MET A 146 -0.70 -7.56 4.70
CA MET A 146 0.00 -6.81 5.75
C MET A 146 0.37 -5.41 5.30
N GLY A 147 0.85 -5.26 4.07
CA GLY A 147 1.16 -3.96 3.47
C GLY A 147 -0.06 -3.04 3.38
N ALA A 148 -1.21 -3.58 2.98
CA ALA A 148 -2.46 -2.83 2.91
C ALA A 148 -2.94 -2.38 4.31
N ILE A 149 -2.93 -3.27 5.29
CA ILE A 149 -3.32 -2.95 6.67
C ILE A 149 -2.38 -1.93 7.30
N LYS A 150 -1.07 -2.08 7.12
CA LYS A 150 -0.08 -1.10 7.58
C LYS A 150 -0.28 0.27 6.93
N ALA A 151 -0.60 0.32 5.64
CA ALA A 151 -0.89 1.56 4.93
C ALA A 151 -2.10 2.30 5.53
N ILE A 152 -3.18 1.57 5.82
CA ILE A 152 -4.37 2.12 6.46
C ILE A 152 -4.03 2.65 7.86
N THR A 153 -3.29 1.87 8.65
CA THR A 153 -2.84 2.27 9.98
C THR A 153 -1.94 3.50 9.92
N ALA A 154 -0.98 3.54 9.02
CA ALA A 154 -0.08 4.68 8.83
C ALA A 154 -0.84 5.96 8.47
N SER A 155 -1.81 5.85 7.58
CA SER A 155 -2.70 6.97 7.22
C SER A 155 -3.47 7.50 8.44
N GLN A 156 -4.06 6.61 9.25
CA GLN A 156 -4.79 7.00 10.45
C GLN A 156 -3.90 7.69 11.47
N LEU A 157 -2.69 7.18 11.71
CA LEU A 157 -1.73 7.80 12.61
C LEU A 157 -1.31 9.18 12.13
N ALA A 158 -1.04 9.33 10.84
CA ALA A 158 -0.65 10.61 10.25
C ALA A 158 -1.78 11.64 10.33
N LEU A 159 -3.02 11.25 10.04
CA LEU A 159 -4.18 12.14 10.11
C LEU A 159 -4.48 12.63 11.53
N GLN A 160 -4.18 11.81 12.55
CA GLN A 160 -4.35 12.16 13.95
C GLN A 160 -3.18 12.97 14.53
N SER A 161 -2.05 13.01 13.82
CA SER A 161 -0.85 13.71 14.26
C SER A 161 -0.93 15.20 13.96
N THR A 162 -0.35 16.01 14.85
CA THR A 162 -0.17 17.44 14.56
C THR A 162 0.98 17.62 13.58
N PRO A 163 0.90 18.57 12.62
CA PRO A 163 1.93 18.81 11.62
C PRO A 163 3.33 19.11 12.17
N ASP A 164 3.43 19.51 13.43
CA ASP A 164 4.70 19.89 14.07
C ASP A 164 5.60 18.70 14.41
N TYR A 165 5.07 17.47 14.34
CA TYR A 165 5.81 16.22 14.62
C TYR A 165 6.19 15.44 13.35
N ALA A 166 5.92 15.96 12.16
CA ALA A 166 6.45 15.37 10.93
C ALA A 166 7.99 15.47 10.94
N LYS A 167 8.65 14.33 10.90
CA LYS A 167 10.10 14.23 10.87
C LYS A 167 10.67 14.64 9.52
#